data_928c0b63a65bdda303a41ff68d4a5b05
#
_entry.id   928c0b63a65bdda303a41ff68d4a5b05
#
_cell.length_a   1.000
_cell.length_b   1.000
_cell.length_c   1.000
_cell.angle_alpha   90.00
_cell.angle_beta   90.00
_cell.angle_gamma   90.00
#
_symmetry.space_group_name_H-M   'P 1'
#
loop_
_entity.id
_entity.type
_entity.pdbx_description
1 polymer ?
#
loop_
_entity_poly.entity_id
_entity_poly.type
_entity_poly.pdbx_seq_one_letter_code
_entity_poly.pdbx_strand_id
1 'polypeptide(L)'
;MLDLFKLKEARVHRNEPRTCIWIYGPSGTGKSALAVQIARKYANDNYFVHPAGSIKWWDGYVGQPVVIINDFRRDQCQGVGGFSYLLNILDRYDVSVEVKGQITRGLWNVCIITCPVAPDIAWTYRKDSGSELEEHISQLIRRLNYIVELRTLDGTTYDFDRTADFRSKYGLGDVVDVPLRHSAVFDLPVVGE
;
A
#
# COMPACT_ATOMS: atom_id res chain seq x y z
N MET A 1 9.66 -29.91 -21.64
CA MET A 1 10.48 -29.91 -20.40
C MET A 1 9.81 -28.93 -19.46
N LEU A 2 9.07 -29.41 -18.44
CA LEU A 2 8.47 -28.52 -17.45
C LEU A 2 9.62 -27.87 -16.67
N ASP A 3 9.58 -26.56 -16.62
CA ASP A 3 10.62 -25.75 -16.02
C ASP A 3 10.72 -26.06 -14.51
N LEU A 4 11.77 -26.78 -14.13
CA LEU A 4 12.06 -27.15 -12.73
C LEU A 4 12.15 -25.92 -11.79
N PHE A 5 12.41 -24.73 -12.35
CA PHE A 5 12.38 -23.47 -11.62
C PHE A 5 10.96 -23.09 -11.18
N LYS A 6 9.97 -23.25 -12.04
CA LYS A 6 8.55 -22.99 -11.70
C LYS A 6 8.03 -23.95 -10.62
N LEU A 7 8.53 -25.18 -10.58
CA LEU A 7 8.18 -26.18 -9.55
C LEU A 7 8.85 -25.88 -8.19
N LYS A 8 10.04 -25.28 -8.17
CA LYS A 8 10.71 -24.88 -6.92
C LYS A 8 10.05 -23.65 -6.30
N GLU A 9 9.67 -22.66 -7.09
CA GLU A 9 8.96 -21.47 -6.61
C GLU A 9 7.54 -21.81 -6.08
N ALA A 10 6.90 -22.82 -6.64
CA ALA A 10 5.57 -23.26 -6.19
C ALA A 10 5.54 -23.90 -4.79
N ARG A 11 6.70 -24.23 -4.20
CA ARG A 11 6.78 -24.98 -2.93
C ARG A 11 7.08 -24.14 -1.71
N VAL A 12 7.50 -22.89 -1.87
CA VAL A 12 7.81 -21.99 -0.71
C VAL A 12 6.66 -21.02 -0.55
N HIS A 13 5.80 -21.28 0.44
CA HIS A 13 4.77 -20.33 0.84
C HIS A 13 5.41 -19.14 1.56
N ARG A 14 5.05 -17.93 1.12
CA ARG A 14 5.44 -16.73 1.83
C ARG A 14 4.66 -16.63 3.14
N ASN A 15 5.36 -16.34 4.22
CA ASN A 15 4.79 -16.03 5.52
C ASN A 15 5.64 -14.95 6.22
N GLU A 16 6.11 -13.98 5.47
CA GLU A 16 6.90 -12.88 6.01
C GLU A 16 6.08 -11.59 6.04
N PRO A 17 6.15 -10.80 7.12
CA PRO A 17 5.46 -9.52 7.20
C PRO A 17 5.81 -8.62 6.01
N ARG A 18 4.81 -7.92 5.48
CA ARG A 18 5.00 -6.81 4.56
C ARG A 18 5.01 -5.52 5.32
N THR A 19 5.82 -4.57 4.88
CA THR A 19 5.71 -3.19 5.33
C THR A 19 4.75 -2.45 4.41
N CYS A 20 3.62 -2.05 4.97
CA CYS A 20 2.57 -1.35 4.24
C CYS A 20 2.47 0.09 4.71
N ILE A 21 2.54 1.02 3.77
CA ILE A 21 2.55 2.46 4.02
C ILE A 21 1.40 3.10 3.27
N TRP A 22 0.57 3.89 3.97
CA TRP A 22 -0.50 4.68 3.40
C TRP A 22 -0.15 6.15 3.50
N ILE A 23 0.05 6.82 2.36
CA ILE A 23 0.37 8.25 2.28
C ILE A 23 -0.85 8.97 1.73
N TYR A 24 -1.39 9.93 2.49
CA TYR A 24 -2.58 10.66 2.06
C TYR A 24 -2.45 12.17 2.24
N GLY A 25 -3.30 12.91 1.58
CA GLY A 25 -3.35 14.36 1.63
C GLY A 25 -3.85 14.97 0.32
N PRO A 26 -4.07 16.28 0.27
CA PRO A 26 -4.55 17.00 -0.91
C PRO A 26 -3.68 16.78 -2.16
N SER A 27 -4.23 17.11 -3.32
CA SER A 27 -3.45 17.10 -4.56
C SER A 27 -2.31 18.12 -4.47
N GLY A 28 -1.16 17.79 -5.07
CA GLY A 28 0.00 18.68 -5.10
C GLY A 28 0.90 18.64 -3.84
N THR A 29 0.56 17.87 -2.80
CA THR A 29 1.38 17.78 -1.57
C THR A 29 2.60 16.86 -1.68
N GLY A 30 2.96 16.37 -2.85
CA GLY A 30 4.16 15.55 -3.02
C GLY A 30 4.05 14.07 -2.64
N LYS A 31 2.83 13.52 -2.45
CA LYS A 31 2.62 12.10 -2.07
C LYS A 31 3.39 11.12 -2.94
N SER A 32 3.31 11.26 -4.25
CA SER A 32 3.99 10.36 -5.19
C SER A 32 5.51 10.53 -5.15
N ALA A 33 6.01 11.74 -4.93
CA ALA A 33 7.43 12.00 -4.75
C ALA A 33 7.95 11.32 -3.48
N LEU A 34 7.24 11.47 -2.36
CA LEU A 34 7.58 10.80 -1.11
C LEU A 34 7.56 9.27 -1.27
N ALA A 35 6.55 8.71 -1.96
CA ALA A 35 6.47 7.27 -2.22
C ALA A 35 7.69 6.76 -2.99
N VAL A 36 8.14 7.50 -4.03
CA VAL A 36 9.32 7.16 -4.81
C VAL A 36 10.60 7.28 -3.98
N GLN A 37 10.73 8.32 -3.14
CA GLN A 37 11.89 8.48 -2.25
C GLN A 37 12.00 7.29 -1.27
N ILE A 38 10.87 6.89 -0.66
CA ILE A 38 10.81 5.72 0.20
C ILE A 38 11.20 4.46 -0.60
N ALA A 39 10.63 4.24 -1.78
CA ALA A 39 10.94 3.07 -2.60
C ALA A 39 12.43 2.99 -2.96
N ARG A 40 13.04 4.09 -3.34
CA ARG A 40 14.48 4.17 -3.63
C ARG A 40 15.35 3.85 -2.42
N LYS A 41 14.94 4.29 -1.24
CA LYS A 41 15.66 4.00 0.01
C LYS A 41 15.70 2.49 0.32
N TYR A 42 14.65 1.74 -0.10
CA TYR A 42 14.54 0.30 0.15
C TYR A 42 15.13 -0.58 -0.95
N ALA A 43 15.03 -0.17 -2.18
CA ALA A 43 15.32 -1.02 -3.32
C ALA A 43 16.08 -0.29 -4.42
N ASN A 44 16.64 0.89 -4.15
CA ASN A 44 17.19 1.78 -5.17
C ASN A 44 16.15 1.99 -6.29
N ASP A 45 16.48 1.73 -7.53
CA ASP A 45 15.53 1.83 -8.65
C ASP A 45 14.78 0.53 -8.97
N ASN A 46 14.92 -0.52 -8.12
CA ASN A 46 14.22 -1.79 -8.29
C ASN A 46 12.85 -1.80 -7.60
N TYR A 47 11.96 -0.92 -8.03
CA TYR A 47 10.58 -0.87 -7.56
C TYR A 47 9.60 -0.87 -8.74
N PHE A 48 8.37 -1.29 -8.47
CA PHE A 48 7.27 -1.31 -9.44
C PHE A 48 6.25 -0.24 -9.09
N VAL A 49 5.85 0.56 -10.06
CA VAL A 49 4.72 1.49 -9.93
C VAL A 49 3.53 0.89 -10.67
N HIS A 50 2.48 0.59 -9.92
CA HIS A 50 1.26 0.03 -10.49
C HIS A 50 0.65 1.02 -11.48
N PRO A 51 0.30 0.60 -12.72
CA PRO A 51 -0.34 1.45 -13.70
C PRO A 51 -1.67 2.05 -13.17
N ALA A 52 -2.02 3.24 -13.65
CA ALA A 52 -3.32 3.82 -13.34
C ALA A 52 -4.47 2.96 -13.88
N GLY A 53 -5.60 2.95 -13.18
CA GLY A 53 -6.79 2.19 -13.55
C GLY A 53 -7.03 0.99 -12.62
N SER A 54 -7.59 -0.10 -13.15
CA SER A 54 -7.93 -1.27 -12.34
C SER A 54 -6.69 -1.90 -11.71
N ILE A 55 -6.74 -2.16 -10.40
CA ILE A 55 -5.69 -2.85 -9.66
C ILE A 55 -5.55 -4.34 -10.04
N LYS A 56 -6.38 -4.80 -10.96
CA LYS A 56 -6.34 -6.18 -11.47
C LYS A 56 -5.04 -6.50 -12.20
N TRP A 57 -4.55 -5.56 -13.02
CA TRP A 57 -3.50 -5.82 -13.98
C TRP A 57 -2.15 -5.29 -13.49
N TRP A 58 -1.21 -6.21 -13.30
CA TRP A 58 0.14 -5.94 -12.79
C TRP A 58 1.18 -6.01 -13.92
N ASP A 59 0.81 -5.55 -15.11
CA ASP A 59 1.68 -5.59 -16.28
C ASP A 59 2.99 -4.85 -16.02
N GLY A 60 4.11 -5.54 -16.27
CA GLY A 60 5.45 -5.03 -15.98
C GLY A 60 5.98 -5.39 -14.58
N TYR A 61 5.17 -5.99 -13.71
CA TYR A 61 5.68 -6.54 -12.46
C TYR A 61 6.42 -7.86 -12.72
N VAL A 62 7.70 -7.90 -12.30
CA VAL A 62 8.59 -9.06 -12.49
C VAL A 62 9.28 -9.48 -11.19
N GLY A 63 8.64 -9.21 -10.04
CA GLY A 63 9.14 -9.62 -8.71
C GLY A 63 9.88 -8.52 -7.95
N GLN A 64 9.68 -7.24 -8.29
CA GLN A 64 10.28 -6.14 -7.55
C GLN A 64 9.92 -6.19 -6.06
N PRO A 65 10.88 -5.91 -5.15
CA PRO A 65 10.65 -6.01 -3.70
C PRO A 65 9.83 -4.86 -3.14
N VAL A 66 9.65 -3.77 -3.88
CA VAL A 66 8.83 -2.61 -3.52
C VAL A 66 7.79 -2.36 -4.59
N VAL A 67 6.54 -2.17 -4.19
CA VAL A 67 5.45 -1.76 -5.09
C VAL A 67 4.83 -0.46 -4.61
N ILE A 68 4.49 0.41 -5.56
CA ILE A 68 3.76 1.66 -5.32
C ILE A 68 2.42 1.58 -6.04
N ILE A 69 1.32 1.68 -5.31
CA ILE A 69 -0.02 1.87 -5.85
C ILE A 69 -0.31 3.36 -5.78
N ASN A 70 -0.09 4.04 -6.91
CA ASN A 70 -0.15 5.50 -6.95
C ASN A 70 -1.57 5.99 -7.20
N ASP A 71 -1.96 7.06 -6.47
CA ASP A 71 -3.27 7.72 -6.56
C ASP A 71 -4.45 6.74 -6.43
N PHE A 72 -4.38 5.90 -5.40
CA PHE A 72 -5.36 4.86 -5.13
C PHE A 72 -6.78 5.43 -4.99
N ARG A 73 -7.73 4.74 -5.61
CA ARG A 73 -9.18 4.95 -5.48
C ARG A 73 -9.87 3.60 -5.29
N ARG A 74 -10.89 3.57 -4.46
CA ARG A 74 -11.65 2.34 -4.16
C ARG A 74 -12.19 1.63 -5.42
N ASP A 75 -12.64 2.40 -6.41
CA ASP A 75 -13.19 1.87 -7.66
C ASP A 75 -12.16 1.08 -8.48
N GLN A 76 -10.87 1.30 -8.28
CA GLN A 76 -9.81 0.48 -8.90
C GLN A 76 -9.90 -0.99 -8.47
N CYS A 77 -10.50 -1.27 -7.32
CA CYS A 77 -10.73 -2.63 -6.82
C CYS A 77 -12.03 -3.27 -7.32
N GLN A 78 -12.86 -2.55 -8.11
CA GLN A 78 -14.08 -3.12 -8.68
C GLN A 78 -13.75 -4.25 -9.65
N GLY A 79 -14.54 -5.32 -9.58
CA GLY A 79 -14.37 -6.50 -10.45
C GLY A 79 -13.23 -7.46 -10.06
N VAL A 80 -12.49 -7.18 -8.98
CA VAL A 80 -11.43 -8.08 -8.47
C VAL A 80 -11.60 -8.50 -7.01
N GLY A 81 -12.72 -8.19 -6.39
CA GLY A 81 -13.01 -8.55 -4.99
C GLY A 81 -13.01 -7.37 -4.02
N GLY A 82 -12.93 -6.13 -4.52
CA GLY A 82 -13.11 -4.93 -3.69
C GLY A 82 -12.12 -4.82 -2.54
N PHE A 83 -12.65 -4.56 -1.34
CA PHE A 83 -11.86 -4.41 -0.11
C PHE A 83 -11.03 -5.66 0.22
N SER A 84 -11.59 -6.86 0.03
CA SER A 84 -10.89 -8.11 0.30
C SER A 84 -9.65 -8.28 -0.57
N TYR A 85 -9.69 -7.83 -1.82
CA TYR A 85 -8.51 -7.86 -2.70
C TYR A 85 -7.40 -6.94 -2.18
N LEU A 86 -7.74 -5.72 -1.74
CA LEU A 86 -6.76 -4.84 -1.12
C LEU A 86 -6.14 -5.48 0.12
N LEU A 87 -6.95 -6.08 1.00
CA LEU A 87 -6.44 -6.77 2.18
C LEU A 87 -5.45 -7.88 1.82
N ASN A 88 -5.73 -8.65 0.76
CA ASN A 88 -4.86 -9.74 0.31
C ASN A 88 -3.50 -9.24 -0.20
N ILE A 89 -3.46 -8.15 -0.97
CA ILE A 89 -2.18 -7.61 -1.47
C ILE A 89 -1.34 -6.97 -0.36
N LEU A 90 -1.94 -6.59 0.76
CA LEU A 90 -1.26 -6.06 1.93
C LEU A 90 -0.89 -7.13 2.96
N ASP A 91 -1.42 -8.35 2.83
CA ASP A 91 -1.19 -9.41 3.81
C ASP A 91 0.19 -10.03 3.66
N ARG A 92 0.64 -10.69 4.74
CA ARG A 92 1.93 -11.41 4.81
C ARG A 92 1.97 -12.68 3.95
N TYR A 93 0.80 -13.21 3.60
CA TYR A 93 0.69 -14.47 2.89
C TYR A 93 0.90 -14.33 1.37
N ASP A 94 0.99 -15.47 0.71
CA ASP A 94 1.09 -15.53 -0.75
C ASP A 94 -0.12 -14.86 -1.40
N VAL A 95 0.16 -14.04 -2.38
CA VAL A 95 -0.83 -13.47 -3.26
C VAL A 95 -0.41 -13.70 -4.71
N SER A 96 -1.38 -14.08 -5.54
CA SER A 96 -1.20 -14.17 -6.98
C SER A 96 -1.80 -12.94 -7.63
N VAL A 97 -1.08 -12.35 -8.56
CA VAL A 97 -1.52 -11.19 -9.33
C VAL A 97 -1.53 -11.50 -10.82
N GLU A 98 -2.48 -10.89 -11.53
CA GLU A 98 -2.66 -11.12 -12.94
C GLU A 98 -1.80 -10.13 -13.75
N VAL A 99 -0.96 -10.67 -14.62
CA VAL A 99 -0.32 -9.94 -15.71
C VAL A 99 -0.89 -10.45 -17.03
N LYS A 100 -0.86 -9.64 -18.09
CA LYS A 100 -1.44 -10.07 -19.36
C LYS A 100 -0.86 -11.39 -19.84
N GLY A 101 -1.74 -12.40 -19.96
CA GLY A 101 -1.41 -13.73 -20.44
C GLY A 101 -0.87 -14.71 -19.40
N GLN A 102 -0.70 -14.28 -18.13
CA GLN A 102 -0.23 -15.18 -17.07
C GLN A 102 -0.59 -14.70 -15.67
N ILE A 103 -0.34 -15.55 -14.69
CA ILE A 103 -0.44 -15.23 -13.27
C ILE A 103 0.97 -15.29 -12.69
N THR A 104 1.34 -14.30 -11.87
CA THR A 104 2.61 -14.27 -11.16
C THR A 104 2.41 -14.12 -9.66
N ARG A 105 3.45 -14.43 -8.89
CA ARG A 105 3.40 -14.27 -7.41
C ARG A 105 3.79 -12.85 -7.03
N GLY A 106 3.10 -12.31 -6.03
CA GLY A 106 3.43 -11.05 -5.39
C GLY A 106 4.56 -11.22 -4.40
N LEU A 107 5.80 -10.89 -4.81
CA LEU A 107 7.02 -11.09 -4.02
C LEU A 107 7.47 -9.83 -3.26
N TRP A 108 6.75 -8.72 -3.35
CA TRP A 108 7.11 -7.47 -2.67
C TRP A 108 7.09 -7.61 -1.15
N ASN A 109 8.04 -6.94 -0.52
CA ASN A 109 8.16 -6.80 0.93
C ASN A 109 7.62 -5.46 1.43
N VAL A 110 7.61 -4.45 0.56
CA VAL A 110 7.11 -3.10 0.86
C VAL A 110 6.00 -2.75 -0.13
N CYS A 111 4.86 -2.31 0.39
CA CYS A 111 3.74 -1.81 -0.40
C CYS A 111 3.42 -0.38 0.03
N ILE A 112 3.52 0.57 -0.89
CA ILE A 112 3.26 1.98 -0.64
C ILE A 112 2.00 2.37 -1.41
N ILE A 113 1.01 2.90 -0.71
CA ILE A 113 -0.22 3.40 -1.32
C ILE A 113 -0.26 4.91 -1.16
N THR A 114 -0.42 5.65 -2.25
CA THR A 114 -0.75 7.06 -2.19
C THR A 114 -2.24 7.27 -2.46
N CYS A 115 -2.89 8.12 -1.67
CA CYS A 115 -4.33 8.35 -1.75
C CYS A 115 -4.64 9.82 -1.44
N PRO A 116 -5.70 10.43 -1.97
CA PRO A 116 -6.09 11.79 -1.57
C PRO A 116 -6.66 11.85 -0.16
N VAL A 117 -7.17 10.72 0.35
CA VAL A 117 -7.91 10.66 1.62
C VAL A 117 -7.35 9.58 2.54
N ALA A 118 -7.68 9.70 3.82
CA ALA A 118 -7.32 8.73 4.84
C ALA A 118 -7.91 7.33 4.54
N PRO A 119 -7.31 6.24 5.07
CA PRO A 119 -7.71 4.88 4.72
C PRO A 119 -9.17 4.55 5.07
N ASP A 120 -9.70 5.08 6.16
CA ASP A 120 -11.09 4.90 6.56
C ASP A 120 -12.05 5.63 5.62
N ILE A 121 -11.74 6.86 5.24
CA ILE A 121 -12.56 7.63 4.29
C ILE A 121 -12.56 6.98 2.90
N ALA A 122 -11.44 6.42 2.47
CA ALA A 122 -11.33 5.75 1.18
C ALA A 122 -12.32 4.58 1.03
N TRP A 123 -12.77 3.99 2.14
CA TRP A 123 -13.66 2.83 2.15
C TRP A 123 -15.03 3.09 2.78
N THR A 124 -15.32 4.31 3.19
CA THR A 124 -16.69 4.72 3.57
C THR A 124 -17.50 5.00 2.30
N TYR A 125 -18.69 4.41 2.19
CA TYR A 125 -19.61 4.65 1.09
C TYR A 125 -21.05 4.48 1.51
N ARG A 126 -21.96 5.18 0.82
CA ARG A 126 -23.41 5.01 1.01
C ARG A 126 -23.94 4.00 0.01
N LYS A 127 -24.80 3.10 0.49
CA LYS A 127 -25.63 2.29 -0.39
C LYS A 127 -26.72 3.16 -1.01
N ASP A 128 -27.24 2.75 -2.18
CA ASP A 128 -28.43 3.36 -2.81
C ASP A 128 -29.66 3.36 -1.87
N SER A 129 -29.70 2.47 -0.88
CA SER A 129 -30.70 2.43 0.19
C SER A 129 -30.53 3.50 1.29
N GLY A 130 -29.51 4.37 1.19
CA GLY A 130 -29.23 5.41 2.19
C GLY A 130 -28.51 4.94 3.45
N SER A 131 -28.29 3.63 3.63
CA SER A 131 -27.49 3.10 4.72
C SER A 131 -26.00 3.21 4.42
N GLU A 132 -25.21 3.70 5.38
CA GLU A 132 -23.75 3.65 5.30
C GLU A 132 -23.31 2.20 5.50
N LEU A 133 -22.49 1.69 4.59
CA LEU A 133 -21.73 0.47 4.79
C LEU A 133 -20.30 0.88 5.09
N GLU A 134 -19.90 0.59 6.32
CA GLU A 134 -18.50 0.59 6.68
C GLU A 134 -17.95 -0.82 6.44
N GLU A 135 -16.91 -0.91 5.64
CA GLU A 135 -16.06 -2.10 5.64
C GLU A 135 -15.40 -2.22 7.02
N HIS A 136 -14.96 -3.41 7.37
CA HIS A 136 -14.22 -3.62 8.63
C HIS A 136 -12.84 -2.96 8.55
N ILE A 137 -12.80 -1.64 8.64
CA ILE A 137 -11.61 -0.80 8.45
C ILE A 137 -10.47 -1.20 9.40
N SER A 138 -10.78 -1.68 10.60
CA SER A 138 -9.77 -2.23 11.51
C SER A 138 -8.89 -3.30 10.86
N GLN A 139 -9.42 -4.07 9.90
CA GLN A 139 -8.65 -5.06 9.15
C GLN A 139 -7.62 -4.42 8.21
N LEU A 140 -7.92 -3.25 7.64
CA LEU A 140 -6.97 -2.48 6.85
C LEU A 140 -5.92 -1.83 7.76
N ILE A 141 -6.37 -1.11 8.79
CA ILE A 141 -5.47 -0.38 9.70
C ILE A 141 -4.44 -1.31 10.35
N ARG A 142 -4.82 -2.54 10.76
CA ARG A 142 -3.88 -3.49 11.36
C ARG A 142 -2.77 -3.94 10.41
N ARG A 143 -2.97 -3.85 9.08
CA ARG A 143 -1.98 -4.20 8.05
C ARG A 143 -1.08 -3.03 7.68
N LEU A 144 -1.48 -1.80 8.01
CA LEU A 144 -0.70 -0.61 7.75
C LEU A 144 0.30 -0.39 8.88
N ASN A 145 1.59 -0.38 8.54
CA ASN A 145 2.68 -0.09 9.48
C ASN A 145 2.84 1.41 9.66
N TYR A 146 2.57 2.18 8.60
CA TYR A 146 2.64 3.63 8.62
C TYR A 146 1.43 4.24 7.91
N ILE A 147 0.86 5.28 8.53
CA ILE A 147 -0.19 6.11 7.96
C ILE A 147 0.31 7.54 8.03
N VAL A 148 0.69 8.10 6.89
CA VAL A 148 1.34 9.42 6.78
C VAL A 148 0.39 10.41 6.12
N GLU A 149 0.12 11.50 6.81
CA GLU A 149 -0.65 12.62 6.28
C GLU A 149 0.28 13.70 5.77
N LEU A 150 0.11 14.13 4.52
CA LEU A 150 0.81 15.29 3.98
C LEU A 150 -0.09 16.52 4.01
N ARG A 151 0.40 17.62 4.59
CA ARG A 151 -0.29 18.91 4.63
C ARG A 151 0.65 20.01 4.15
N THR A 152 0.11 20.97 3.42
CA THR A 152 0.81 22.19 3.07
C THR A 152 0.38 23.29 4.03
N LEU A 153 1.32 23.85 4.77
CA LEU A 153 1.15 24.99 5.67
C LEU A 153 2.13 26.08 5.23
N ASP A 154 1.63 27.29 5.01
CA ASP A 154 2.44 28.45 4.60
C ASP A 154 3.36 28.17 3.36
N GLY A 155 2.85 27.40 2.40
CA GLY A 155 3.59 27.02 1.19
C GLY A 155 4.58 25.87 1.35
N THR A 156 4.78 25.38 2.58
CA THR A 156 5.67 24.24 2.88
C THR A 156 4.85 23.00 3.14
N THR A 157 5.28 21.85 2.60
CA THR A 157 4.64 20.57 2.88
C THR A 157 5.33 19.87 4.04
N TYR A 158 4.52 19.41 4.97
CA TYR A 158 4.91 18.63 6.16
C TYR A 158 4.28 17.26 6.11
N ASP A 159 4.98 16.27 6.64
CA ASP A 159 4.49 14.91 6.87
C ASP A 159 4.18 14.71 8.36
N PHE A 160 3.06 14.05 8.62
CA PHE A 160 2.58 13.74 9.97
C PHE A 160 2.33 12.23 10.07
N ASP A 161 3.00 11.57 11.00
CA ASP A 161 2.67 10.18 11.33
C ASP A 161 1.35 10.13 12.10
N ARG A 162 0.37 9.50 11.49
CA ARG A 162 -0.97 9.31 12.04
C ARG A 162 -1.22 7.88 12.49
N THR A 163 -0.23 7.03 12.45
CA THR A 163 -0.36 5.58 12.70
C THR A 163 -0.95 5.30 14.08
N ALA A 164 -0.42 5.92 15.13
CA ALA A 164 -0.91 5.74 16.49
C ALA A 164 -2.37 6.20 16.66
N ASP A 165 -2.74 7.33 16.04
CA ASP A 165 -4.09 7.88 16.10
C ASP A 165 -5.11 6.91 15.47
N PHE A 166 -4.80 6.38 14.28
CA PHE A 166 -5.67 5.41 13.61
C PHE A 166 -5.76 4.11 14.38
N ARG A 167 -4.66 3.59 14.88
CA ARG A 167 -4.68 2.35 15.67
C ARG A 167 -5.51 2.51 16.93
N SER A 168 -5.35 3.60 17.66
CA SER A 168 -6.18 3.93 18.83
C SER A 168 -7.66 4.05 18.46
N LYS A 169 -8.00 4.78 17.39
CA LYS A 169 -9.38 4.96 16.90
C LYS A 169 -10.08 3.63 16.64
N TYR A 170 -9.35 2.61 16.15
CA TYR A 170 -9.91 1.30 15.80
C TYR A 170 -9.61 0.20 16.84
N GLY A 171 -9.19 0.58 18.06
CA GLY A 171 -8.98 -0.36 19.18
C GLY A 171 -7.81 -1.33 18.95
N LEU A 172 -6.81 -0.92 18.16
CA LEU A 172 -5.62 -1.71 17.90
C LEU A 172 -4.48 -1.22 18.80
N GLY A 173 -3.73 -2.14 19.40
CA GLY A 173 -2.49 -1.83 20.13
C GLY A 173 -1.39 -1.29 19.24
N ASP A 174 -0.22 -1.02 19.82
CA ASP A 174 0.95 -0.53 19.08
C ASP A 174 1.34 -1.46 17.92
N VAL A 175 2.08 -0.92 16.96
CA VAL A 175 2.59 -1.72 15.83
C VAL A 175 3.56 -2.76 16.35
N VAL A 176 3.17 -4.03 16.29
CA VAL A 176 4.03 -5.16 16.62
C VAL A 176 4.77 -5.57 15.34
N ASP A 177 6.09 -5.67 15.42
CA ASP A 177 6.97 -6.03 14.29
C ASP A 177 6.97 -5.03 13.12
N VAL A 178 7.67 -3.92 13.30
CA VAL A 178 8.07 -3.07 12.17
C VAL A 178 9.45 -3.53 11.72
N PRO A 179 9.59 -4.17 10.54
CA PRO A 179 10.90 -4.57 10.01
C PRO A 179 11.81 -3.38 9.71
N LEU A 180 11.26 -2.18 9.78
CA LEU A 180 11.92 -0.92 9.46
C LEU A 180 12.15 -0.13 10.73
N ARG A 181 13.39 0.25 10.98
CA ARG A 181 13.71 1.17 12.06
C ARG A 181 13.00 2.51 11.79
N HIS A 182 12.36 3.07 12.80
CA HIS A 182 11.59 4.31 12.78
C HIS A 182 12.24 5.48 12.03
N SER A 183 13.57 5.55 12.02
CA SER A 183 14.33 6.59 11.34
C SER A 183 14.21 6.59 9.80
N ALA A 184 13.69 5.54 9.21
CA ALA A 184 13.76 5.38 7.75
C ALA A 184 12.67 6.12 6.97
N VAL A 185 11.50 6.35 7.57
CA VAL A 185 10.38 7.06 6.90
C VAL A 185 10.42 8.55 7.21
N PHE A 186 10.78 8.92 8.44
CA PHE A 186 10.69 10.30 8.95
C PHE A 186 12.00 11.11 8.88
N ASP A 187 13.14 10.47 8.57
CA ASP A 187 14.42 11.16 8.28
C ASP A 187 14.54 11.61 6.80
N LEU A 188 13.44 11.70 6.08
CA LEU A 188 13.44 12.24 4.74
C LEU A 188 13.50 13.78 4.81
N PRO A 189 14.40 14.42 4.03
CA PRO A 189 14.37 15.88 3.94
C PRO A 189 13.01 16.34 3.44
N VAL A 190 12.48 17.36 4.06
CA VAL A 190 11.25 18.05 3.63
C VAL A 190 11.38 18.31 2.12
N VAL A 191 10.42 17.81 1.33
CA VAL A 191 10.39 18.02 -0.12
C VAL A 191 10.02 19.48 -0.36
N GLY A 192 11.03 20.33 -0.41
CA GLY A 192 10.87 21.75 -0.64
C GLY A 192 12.23 22.42 -0.81
N GLU A 193 12.87 22.16 -1.93
CA GLU A 193 13.77 23.09 -2.65
C GLU A 193 13.77 22.69 -4.13
#